data_0e2dcc3144087219c5ec61464a4e8d08
#
_entry.id   0e2dcc3144087219c5ec61464a4e8d08
#
_cell.length_a   1.000
_cell.length_b   1.000
_cell.length_c   1.000
_cell.angle_alpha   90.00
_cell.angle_beta   90.00
_cell.angle_gamma   90.00
#
_symmetry.space_group_name_H-M   'P 1'
#
loop_
_entity.id
_entity.type
_entity.pdbx_description
1 polymer ?
#
loop_
_entity_poly.entity_id
_entity_poly.type
_entity_poly.pdbx_seq_one_letter_code
_entity_poly.pdbx_strand_id
1 'polypeptide(L)'
;CNILHAINDYERVVNDALEAGANIIVTGAGLPLELPRLTENYPDVEIVPIVSSARALKIICKKWKAAGRTPGAVIVEGPKSGGHQGAKYDELFAPEHQLEAILPPIKEERDKWGDFPIIAAGGIWDRNDIEKIMDLGADAVQLGTRFIGTHECDASPVLKQVLLDSKEEDIVIVSSPVGYPGRAVKTNLIKTLEPDTKKIKCISNCIFPCNKGEGARRVGYCIADSLGDAYLGRLQSGLFFSGANGYKLKEIVHVKDLIDELMTDVK
;
A
#
# COMPACT_ATOMS: atom_id res chain seq x y z
N CYS A 1 5.57 -3.78 -12.04
CA CYS A 1 4.12 -3.59 -11.86
C CYS A 1 3.68 -3.97 -10.46
N ASN A 2 2.86 -3.12 -9.82
CA ASN A 2 2.25 -3.44 -8.52
C ASN A 2 0.76 -3.75 -8.75
N ILE A 3 0.33 -4.98 -8.43
CA ILE A 3 -0.99 -5.52 -8.75
C ILE A 3 -1.69 -5.96 -7.47
N LEU A 4 -2.86 -5.40 -7.20
CA LEU A 4 -3.69 -5.81 -6.07
C LEU A 4 -4.20 -7.24 -6.25
N HIS A 5 -3.88 -8.15 -5.31
CA HIS A 5 -4.39 -9.53 -5.34
C HIS A 5 -5.92 -9.61 -5.23
N ALA A 6 -6.54 -8.67 -4.52
CA ALA A 6 -7.98 -8.64 -4.26
C ALA A 6 -8.85 -8.19 -5.46
N ILE A 7 -8.29 -7.82 -6.61
CA ILE A 7 -9.10 -7.47 -7.80
C ILE A 7 -9.68 -8.73 -8.43
N ASN A 8 -10.89 -8.60 -8.99
CA ASN A 8 -11.57 -9.76 -9.61
C ASN A 8 -10.83 -10.33 -10.83
N ASP A 9 -10.11 -9.48 -11.58
CA ASP A 9 -9.39 -9.86 -12.79
C ASP A 9 -7.88 -10.07 -12.54
N TYR A 10 -7.48 -10.48 -11.32
CA TYR A 10 -6.07 -10.57 -10.91
C TYR A 10 -5.21 -11.35 -11.92
N GLU A 11 -5.62 -12.56 -12.28
CA GLU A 11 -4.87 -13.41 -13.23
C GLU A 11 -4.70 -12.73 -14.59
N ARG A 12 -5.76 -12.12 -15.13
CA ARG A 12 -5.69 -11.38 -16.40
C ARG A 12 -4.72 -10.21 -16.32
N VAL A 13 -4.78 -9.40 -15.24
CA VAL A 13 -3.91 -8.23 -15.08
C VAL A 13 -2.44 -8.65 -14.90
N VAL A 14 -2.17 -9.77 -14.22
CA VAL A 14 -0.81 -10.32 -14.14
C VAL A 14 -0.32 -10.73 -15.52
N ASN A 15 -1.13 -11.45 -16.30
CA ASN A 15 -0.76 -11.86 -17.65
C ASN A 15 -0.52 -10.66 -18.59
N ASP A 16 -1.42 -9.66 -18.56
CA ASP A 16 -1.26 -8.42 -19.35
C ASP A 16 0.06 -7.70 -19.00
N ALA A 17 0.43 -7.66 -17.71
CA ALA A 17 1.70 -7.06 -17.27
C ALA A 17 2.94 -7.86 -17.75
N LEU A 18 2.87 -9.20 -17.72
CA LEU A 18 3.93 -10.07 -18.21
C LEU A 18 4.11 -9.93 -19.72
N GLU A 19 3.03 -9.94 -20.49
CA GLU A 19 3.03 -9.73 -21.94
C GLU A 19 3.57 -8.33 -22.33
N ALA A 20 3.30 -7.31 -21.50
CA ALA A 20 3.86 -5.97 -21.66
C ALA A 20 5.34 -5.86 -21.28
N GLY A 21 5.99 -6.95 -20.80
CA GLY A 21 7.42 -6.99 -20.50
C GLY A 21 7.77 -6.52 -19.08
N ALA A 22 6.88 -6.68 -18.11
CA ALA A 22 7.20 -6.40 -16.71
C ALA A 22 8.30 -7.34 -16.21
N ASN A 23 9.37 -6.79 -15.64
CA ASN A 23 10.47 -7.53 -15.03
C ASN A 23 10.21 -7.89 -13.57
N ILE A 24 9.32 -7.15 -12.91
CA ILE A 24 8.99 -7.33 -11.49
C ILE A 24 7.47 -7.25 -11.32
N ILE A 25 6.89 -8.24 -10.66
CA ILE A 25 5.48 -8.23 -10.22
C ILE A 25 5.45 -8.11 -8.71
N VAL A 26 5.01 -6.95 -8.21
CA VAL A 26 4.73 -6.72 -6.79
C VAL A 26 3.26 -7.00 -6.53
N THR A 27 2.93 -7.69 -5.43
CA THR A 27 1.53 -7.99 -5.13
C THR A 27 1.23 -8.01 -3.63
N GLY A 28 0.10 -7.41 -3.27
CA GLY A 28 -0.39 -7.29 -1.90
C GLY A 28 -1.91 -7.31 -1.85
N ALA A 29 -2.50 -6.95 -0.71
CA ALA A 29 -3.93 -7.05 -0.43
C ALA A 29 -4.46 -8.48 -0.53
N GLY A 30 -3.75 -9.43 0.07
CA GLY A 30 -4.04 -10.85 0.12
C GLY A 30 -2.77 -11.69 0.10
N LEU A 31 -2.92 -13.01 0.04
CA LEU A 31 -1.81 -13.95 -0.08
C LEU A 31 -1.77 -14.47 -1.53
N PRO A 32 -0.83 -14.01 -2.37
CA PRO A 32 -0.79 -14.35 -3.80
C PRO A 32 -0.15 -15.73 -4.02
N LEU A 33 -0.78 -16.77 -3.49
CA LEU A 33 -0.22 -18.12 -3.46
C LEU A 33 -0.09 -18.78 -4.85
N GLU A 34 -0.88 -18.31 -5.81
CA GLU A 34 -0.90 -18.77 -7.21
C GLU A 34 0.07 -18.02 -8.13
N LEU A 35 0.72 -16.95 -7.68
CA LEU A 35 1.59 -16.12 -8.52
C LEU A 35 2.73 -16.92 -9.19
N PRO A 36 3.39 -17.91 -8.53
CA PRO A 36 4.36 -18.77 -9.19
C PRO A 36 3.81 -19.50 -10.42
N ARG A 37 2.55 -19.96 -10.37
CA ARG A 37 1.89 -20.61 -11.51
C ARG A 37 1.65 -19.63 -12.65
N LEU A 38 1.21 -18.43 -12.32
CA LEU A 38 0.96 -17.37 -13.33
C LEU A 38 2.26 -16.91 -14.02
N THR A 39 3.39 -17.05 -13.36
CA THR A 39 4.71 -16.64 -13.86
C THR A 39 5.59 -17.80 -14.30
N GLU A 40 5.05 -19.02 -14.47
CA GLU A 40 5.85 -20.22 -14.79
C GLU A 40 6.60 -20.12 -16.11
N ASN A 41 6.01 -19.45 -17.11
CA ASN A 41 6.62 -19.22 -18.42
C ASN A 41 7.54 -17.97 -18.46
N TYR A 42 7.71 -17.28 -17.33
CA TYR A 42 8.53 -16.08 -17.18
C TYR A 42 9.50 -16.22 -16.00
N PRO A 43 10.48 -17.16 -16.09
CA PRO A 43 11.37 -17.49 -14.97
C PRO A 43 12.24 -16.31 -14.51
N ASP A 44 12.54 -15.37 -15.41
CA ASP A 44 13.37 -14.20 -15.14
C ASP A 44 12.58 -13.03 -14.51
N VAL A 45 11.26 -13.15 -14.42
CA VAL A 45 10.43 -12.13 -13.76
C VAL A 45 10.49 -12.32 -12.25
N GLU A 46 10.89 -11.28 -11.53
CA GLU A 46 10.90 -11.28 -10.07
C GLU A 46 9.50 -11.12 -9.50
N ILE A 47 9.16 -11.95 -8.51
CA ILE A 47 7.88 -11.91 -7.82
C ILE A 47 8.08 -11.45 -6.38
N VAL A 48 7.38 -10.38 -5.99
CA VAL A 48 7.60 -9.67 -4.74
C VAL A 48 6.29 -9.54 -3.96
N PRO A 49 6.12 -10.27 -2.85
CA PRO A 49 4.93 -10.15 -2.02
C PRO A 49 5.01 -8.95 -1.07
N ILE A 50 3.85 -8.36 -0.75
CA ILE A 50 3.70 -7.38 0.35
C ILE A 50 3.13 -8.11 1.56
N VAL A 51 3.79 -8.01 2.71
CA VAL A 51 3.38 -8.67 3.97
C VAL A 51 3.43 -7.71 5.14
N SER A 52 2.62 -7.99 6.18
CA SER A 52 2.61 -7.26 7.45
C SER A 52 2.96 -8.18 8.65
N SER A 53 3.42 -9.40 8.40
CA SER A 53 3.81 -10.35 9.46
C SER A 53 4.72 -11.46 8.97
N ALA A 54 5.56 -12.01 9.87
CA ALA A 54 6.38 -13.18 9.62
C ALA A 54 5.54 -14.43 9.25
N ARG A 55 4.34 -14.55 9.83
CA ARG A 55 3.40 -15.64 9.49
C ARG A 55 2.96 -15.58 8.02
N ALA A 56 2.64 -14.40 7.52
CA ALA A 56 2.25 -14.23 6.11
C ALA A 56 3.42 -14.60 5.19
N LEU A 57 4.63 -14.10 5.47
CA LEU A 57 5.83 -14.44 4.72
C LEU A 57 6.07 -15.95 4.71
N LYS A 58 6.01 -16.62 5.87
CA LYS A 58 6.18 -18.07 5.98
C LYS A 58 5.21 -18.85 5.09
N ILE A 59 3.94 -18.47 5.07
CA ILE A 59 2.92 -19.14 4.25
C ILE A 59 3.24 -18.98 2.76
N ILE A 60 3.58 -17.77 2.33
CA ILE A 60 3.93 -17.46 0.94
C ILE A 60 5.18 -18.24 0.53
N CYS A 61 6.29 -18.13 1.27
CA CYS A 61 7.54 -18.79 0.96
C CYS A 61 7.38 -20.32 0.90
N LYS A 62 6.66 -20.92 1.86
CA LYS A 62 6.37 -22.36 1.83
C LYS A 62 5.62 -22.78 0.57
N LYS A 63 4.61 -22.01 0.17
CA LYS A 63 3.79 -22.34 -1.01
C LYS A 63 4.56 -22.11 -2.31
N TRP A 64 5.29 -21.01 -2.41
CA TRP A 64 6.07 -20.66 -3.59
C TRP A 64 7.24 -21.61 -3.80
N LYS A 65 7.96 -22.01 -2.72
CA LYS A 65 9.03 -23.01 -2.80
C LYS A 65 8.53 -24.36 -3.31
N ALA A 66 7.33 -24.78 -2.91
CA ALA A 66 6.70 -25.99 -3.42
C ALA A 66 6.37 -25.91 -4.92
N ALA A 67 6.24 -24.69 -5.47
CA ALA A 67 6.08 -24.42 -6.90
C ALA A 67 7.40 -24.06 -7.61
N GLY A 68 8.55 -24.30 -6.96
CA GLY A 68 9.88 -24.08 -7.55
C GLY A 68 10.32 -22.61 -7.61
N ARG A 69 9.65 -21.69 -6.90
CA ARG A 69 9.96 -20.26 -6.88
C ARG A 69 10.25 -19.75 -5.47
N THR A 70 11.08 -18.72 -5.39
CA THR A 70 11.31 -17.94 -4.17
C THR A 70 10.98 -16.48 -4.44
N PRO A 71 10.67 -15.64 -3.42
CA PRO A 71 10.57 -14.21 -3.62
C PRO A 71 11.86 -13.60 -4.15
N GLY A 72 11.77 -12.66 -5.09
CA GLY A 72 12.90 -11.83 -5.52
C GLY A 72 13.20 -10.71 -4.51
N ALA A 73 12.21 -10.31 -3.75
CA ALA A 73 12.28 -9.44 -2.58
C ALA A 73 11.00 -9.61 -1.75
N VAL A 74 10.94 -9.01 -0.57
CA VAL A 74 9.69 -8.87 0.21
C VAL A 74 9.48 -7.42 0.62
N ILE A 75 8.26 -6.89 0.43
CA ILE A 75 7.90 -5.60 0.99
C ILE A 75 7.21 -5.83 2.33
N VAL A 76 7.72 -5.20 3.38
CA VAL A 76 7.17 -5.25 4.74
C VAL A 76 6.42 -3.95 4.98
N GLU A 77 5.09 -4.03 5.04
CA GLU A 77 4.24 -2.85 5.21
C GLU A 77 3.75 -2.72 6.64
N GLY A 78 4.16 -1.63 7.29
CA GLY A 78 3.71 -1.24 8.63
C GLY A 78 2.39 -0.46 8.62
N PRO A 79 1.69 -0.34 9.78
CA PRO A 79 0.37 0.25 9.89
C PRO A 79 0.34 1.78 9.72
N LYS A 80 1.48 2.44 9.55
CA LYS A 80 1.57 3.87 9.21
C LYS A 80 1.50 4.14 7.71
N SER A 81 1.31 3.11 6.88
CA SER A 81 1.09 3.27 5.43
C SER A 81 -0.20 4.03 5.11
N GLY A 82 -0.28 4.57 3.91
CA GLY A 82 -1.52 5.13 3.35
C GLY A 82 -2.40 4.05 2.72
N GLY A 83 -3.68 4.32 2.60
CA GLY A 83 -4.60 3.37 1.99
C GLY A 83 -4.98 2.21 2.90
N HIS A 84 -5.27 1.06 2.30
CA HIS A 84 -5.73 -0.11 3.03
C HIS A 84 -4.62 -0.71 3.90
N GLN A 85 -5.00 -1.09 5.11
CA GLN A 85 -4.08 -1.62 6.10
C GLN A 85 -4.09 -3.15 6.12
N GLY A 86 -2.93 -3.78 6.29
CA GLY A 86 -2.79 -5.22 6.41
C GLY A 86 -3.13 -5.78 7.81
N ALA A 87 -3.65 -4.95 8.72
CA ALA A 87 -4.01 -5.29 10.09
C ALA A 87 -5.43 -4.83 10.42
N LYS A 88 -6.05 -5.38 11.47
CA LYS A 88 -7.36 -4.95 11.95
C LYS A 88 -7.28 -3.59 12.63
N TYR A 89 -8.42 -2.91 12.76
CA TYR A 89 -8.48 -1.57 13.34
C TYR A 89 -7.80 -1.48 14.72
N ASP A 90 -8.09 -2.42 15.60
CA ASP A 90 -7.53 -2.42 16.96
C ASP A 90 -6.02 -2.72 17.01
N GLU A 91 -5.50 -3.39 15.98
CA GLU A 91 -4.09 -3.76 15.85
C GLU A 91 -3.24 -2.60 15.32
N LEU A 92 -3.84 -1.62 14.61
CA LEU A 92 -3.09 -0.55 13.93
C LEU A 92 -2.27 0.34 14.88
N PHE A 93 -2.69 0.43 16.14
CA PHE A 93 -2.06 1.29 17.14
C PHE A 93 -1.25 0.51 18.16
N ALA A 94 -1.31 -0.83 18.14
CA ALA A 94 -0.57 -1.69 19.05
C ALA A 94 0.94 -1.64 18.73
N PRO A 95 1.81 -1.50 19.76
CA PRO A 95 3.26 -1.39 19.57
C PRO A 95 3.85 -2.57 18.80
N GLU A 96 3.36 -3.78 19.03
CA GLU A 96 3.81 -5.03 18.41
C GLU A 96 3.50 -5.13 16.91
N HIS A 97 2.62 -4.29 16.39
CA HIS A 97 2.28 -4.22 14.96
C HIS A 97 3.01 -3.10 14.22
N GLN A 98 3.73 -2.21 14.94
CA GLN A 98 4.49 -1.15 14.29
C GLN A 98 5.63 -1.72 13.44
N LEU A 99 6.02 -1.01 12.38
CA LEU A 99 7.03 -1.45 11.43
C LEU A 99 8.31 -1.91 12.12
N GLU A 100 8.74 -1.17 13.14
CA GLU A 100 9.93 -1.45 13.92
C GLU A 100 9.84 -2.79 14.69
N ALA A 101 8.64 -3.17 15.11
CA ALA A 101 8.42 -4.42 15.85
C ALA A 101 8.22 -5.62 14.93
N ILE A 102 7.62 -5.44 13.74
CA ILE A 102 7.35 -6.54 12.81
C ILE A 102 8.57 -6.88 11.94
N LEU A 103 9.49 -5.95 11.73
CA LEU A 103 10.63 -6.11 10.82
C LEU A 103 11.62 -7.21 11.28
N PRO A 104 12.12 -7.23 12.57
CA PRO A 104 13.05 -8.26 13.02
C PRO A 104 12.52 -9.69 12.88
N PRO A 105 11.30 -10.05 13.32
CA PRO A 105 10.78 -11.39 13.13
C PRO A 105 10.53 -11.76 11.65
N ILE A 106 10.27 -10.79 10.78
CA ILE A 106 10.18 -11.03 9.34
C ILE A 106 11.56 -11.34 8.76
N LYS A 107 12.61 -10.64 9.22
CA LYS A 107 14.00 -10.93 8.84
C LYS A 107 14.40 -12.34 9.25
N GLU A 108 14.15 -12.71 10.50
CA GLU A 108 14.40 -14.08 10.99
C GLU A 108 13.66 -15.16 10.18
N GLU A 109 12.44 -14.86 9.74
CA GLU A 109 11.68 -15.79 8.91
C GLU A 109 12.26 -15.85 7.49
N ARG A 110 12.62 -14.70 6.86
CA ARG A 110 13.24 -14.61 5.56
C ARG A 110 14.50 -15.45 5.46
N ASP A 111 15.38 -15.37 6.46
CA ASP A 111 16.67 -16.06 6.52
C ASP A 111 16.53 -17.60 6.43
N LYS A 112 15.36 -18.18 6.70
CA LYS A 112 15.05 -19.61 6.52
C LYS A 112 14.77 -20.00 5.07
N TRP A 113 14.47 -19.03 4.21
CA TRP A 113 14.00 -19.25 2.85
C TRP A 113 15.00 -18.80 1.78
N GLY A 114 15.89 -17.87 2.10
CA GLY A 114 16.90 -17.34 1.18
C GLY A 114 17.40 -15.97 1.66
N ASP A 115 18.24 -15.34 0.85
CA ASP A 115 18.81 -14.01 1.12
C ASP A 115 18.25 -12.98 0.12
N PHE A 116 16.93 -12.93 -0.02
CA PHE A 116 16.29 -11.91 -0.85
C PHE A 116 16.06 -10.61 -0.06
N PRO A 117 16.10 -9.43 -0.71
CA PRO A 117 15.99 -8.14 -0.06
C PRO A 117 14.68 -7.93 0.70
N ILE A 118 14.77 -7.25 1.84
CA ILE A 118 13.63 -6.76 2.62
C ILE A 118 13.46 -5.27 2.36
N ILE A 119 12.31 -4.87 1.83
CA ILE A 119 11.94 -3.49 1.54
C ILE A 119 10.92 -3.04 2.58
N ALA A 120 11.26 -2.07 3.42
CA ALA A 120 10.35 -1.59 4.46
C ALA A 120 9.47 -0.45 3.94
N ALA A 121 8.18 -0.45 4.30
CA ALA A 121 7.18 0.52 3.87
C ALA A 121 6.26 0.94 5.02
N GLY A 122 5.74 2.17 4.94
CA GLY A 122 4.73 2.69 5.88
C GLY A 122 5.29 3.58 6.98
N GLY A 123 5.04 4.88 6.86
CA GLY A 123 5.41 5.89 7.84
C GLY A 123 6.83 6.43 7.71
N ILE A 124 7.61 5.98 6.75
CA ILE A 124 8.95 6.49 6.48
C ILE A 124 8.80 7.84 5.77
N TRP A 125 9.46 8.89 6.30
CA TRP A 125 9.28 10.24 5.83
C TRP A 125 10.58 10.96 5.44
N ASP A 126 11.61 10.80 6.22
CA ASP A 126 12.89 11.49 6.07
C ASP A 126 14.07 10.53 6.20
N ARG A 127 15.29 11.06 6.10
CA ARG A 127 16.53 10.29 6.18
C ARG A 127 16.69 9.57 7.52
N ASN A 128 16.29 10.20 8.64
CA ASN A 128 16.41 9.56 9.96
C ASN A 128 15.50 8.32 10.06
N ASP A 129 14.29 8.40 9.48
CA ASP A 129 13.39 7.24 9.41
C ASP A 129 14.03 6.13 8.57
N ILE A 130 14.67 6.46 7.45
CA ILE A 130 15.38 5.50 6.58
C ILE A 130 16.49 4.80 7.37
N GLU A 131 17.41 5.57 7.99
CA GLU A 131 18.52 5.01 8.75
C GLU A 131 18.06 4.08 9.87
N LYS A 132 17.07 4.54 10.66
CA LYS A 132 16.47 3.73 11.73
C LYS A 132 15.95 2.38 11.22
N ILE A 133 15.28 2.37 10.08
CA ILE A 133 14.69 1.14 9.52
C ILE A 133 15.76 0.23 8.90
N MET A 134 16.77 0.80 8.25
CA MET A 134 17.93 0.06 7.76
C MET A 134 18.71 -0.61 8.91
N ASP A 135 18.92 0.08 10.02
CA ASP A 135 19.55 -0.48 11.24
C ASP A 135 18.78 -1.65 11.83
N LEU A 136 17.46 -1.71 11.62
CA LEU A 136 16.61 -2.83 12.04
C LEU A 136 16.63 -4.01 11.07
N GLY A 137 17.38 -3.89 9.97
CA GLY A 137 17.63 -4.97 9.02
C GLY A 137 16.79 -4.97 7.75
N ALA A 138 16.25 -3.81 7.38
CA ALA A 138 15.77 -3.61 6.02
C ALA A 138 16.96 -3.38 5.07
N ASP A 139 16.83 -3.82 3.82
CA ASP A 139 17.82 -3.60 2.75
C ASP A 139 17.46 -2.38 1.89
N ALA A 140 16.18 -1.98 1.90
CA ALA A 140 15.67 -0.82 1.18
C ALA A 140 14.37 -0.29 1.82
N VAL A 141 13.91 0.85 1.33
CA VAL A 141 12.63 1.46 1.77
C VAL A 141 11.73 1.79 0.58
N GLN A 142 10.42 1.77 0.83
CA GLN A 142 9.39 2.21 -0.11
C GLN A 142 8.61 3.38 0.48
N LEU A 143 8.56 4.50 -0.23
CA LEU A 143 7.81 5.68 0.12
C LEU A 143 6.72 5.95 -0.92
N GLY A 144 5.52 6.31 -0.47
CA GLY A 144 4.41 6.68 -1.34
C GLY A 144 4.01 8.15 -1.15
N THR A 145 3.44 8.48 0.01
CA THR A 145 2.84 9.80 0.30
C THR A 145 3.82 10.96 0.10
N ARG A 146 5.09 10.77 0.43
CA ARG A 146 6.14 11.77 0.26
C ARG A 146 6.28 12.20 -1.21
N PHE A 147 6.14 11.24 -2.15
CA PHE A 147 6.23 11.49 -3.60
C PHE A 147 4.97 12.10 -4.21
N ILE A 148 3.81 12.04 -3.54
CA ILE A 148 2.62 12.81 -3.97
C ILE A 148 2.91 14.30 -3.94
N GLY A 149 3.74 14.76 -3.00
CA GLY A 149 4.19 16.12 -2.86
C GLY A 149 5.28 16.54 -3.86
N THR A 150 5.30 16.00 -5.07
CA THR A 150 6.29 16.35 -6.09
C THR A 150 5.65 16.93 -7.34
N HIS A 151 6.44 17.72 -8.08
CA HIS A 151 5.98 18.29 -9.36
C HIS A 151 5.69 17.19 -10.39
N GLU A 152 6.48 16.12 -10.38
CA GLU A 152 6.38 15.00 -11.33
C GLU A 152 5.20 14.06 -11.05
N CYS A 153 4.63 14.08 -9.85
CA CYS A 153 3.41 13.34 -9.58
C CYS A 153 2.23 13.93 -10.37
N ASP A 154 1.55 13.11 -11.15
CA ASP A 154 0.42 13.48 -12.02
C ASP A 154 -0.93 13.60 -11.27
N ALA A 155 -0.94 13.39 -9.94
CA ALA A 155 -2.11 13.65 -9.12
C ALA A 155 -2.58 15.11 -9.24
N SER A 156 -3.89 15.32 -9.15
CA SER A 156 -4.45 16.68 -9.28
C SER A 156 -3.82 17.66 -8.28
N PRO A 157 -3.68 18.95 -8.65
CA PRO A 157 -3.23 19.98 -7.70
C PRO A 157 -4.08 20.02 -6.41
N VAL A 158 -5.37 19.67 -6.51
CA VAL A 158 -6.28 19.61 -5.35
C VAL A 158 -5.85 18.51 -4.37
N LEU A 159 -5.44 17.33 -4.86
CA LEU A 159 -4.94 16.26 -3.99
C LEU A 159 -3.68 16.71 -3.25
N LYS A 160 -2.74 17.34 -3.96
CA LYS A 160 -1.52 17.88 -3.35
C LYS A 160 -1.84 18.96 -2.30
N GLN A 161 -2.80 19.85 -2.61
CA GLN A 161 -3.23 20.89 -1.68
C GLN A 161 -3.90 20.32 -0.41
N VAL A 162 -4.71 19.27 -0.54
CA VAL A 162 -5.31 18.56 0.59
C VAL A 162 -4.25 18.06 1.57
N LEU A 163 -3.11 17.55 1.04
CA LEU A 163 -2.00 17.13 1.90
C LEU A 163 -1.27 18.32 2.52
N LEU A 164 -1.00 19.38 1.75
CA LEU A 164 -0.33 20.60 2.26
C LEU A 164 -1.11 21.26 3.41
N ASP A 165 -2.46 21.26 3.32
CA ASP A 165 -3.35 21.87 4.30
C ASP A 165 -3.63 20.96 5.50
N SER A 166 -3.29 19.66 5.41
CA SER A 166 -3.61 18.69 6.45
C SER A 166 -2.78 18.88 7.71
N LYS A 167 -3.39 18.59 8.84
CA LYS A 167 -2.76 18.47 10.15
C LYS A 167 -2.77 17.01 10.58
N GLU A 168 -2.07 16.69 11.66
CA GLU A 168 -1.98 15.33 12.18
C GLU A 168 -3.36 14.75 12.50
N GLU A 169 -4.24 15.54 13.11
CA GLU A 169 -5.62 15.16 13.45
C GLU A 169 -6.54 14.93 12.23
N ASP A 170 -6.11 15.39 11.05
CA ASP A 170 -6.85 15.15 9.80
C ASP A 170 -6.51 13.81 9.16
N ILE A 171 -5.43 13.15 9.59
CA ILE A 171 -5.09 11.82 9.09
C ILE A 171 -5.81 10.76 9.93
N VAL A 172 -6.84 10.15 9.34
CA VAL A 172 -7.77 9.26 10.07
C VAL A 172 -7.82 7.87 9.47
N ILE A 173 -8.29 6.91 10.29
CA ILE A 173 -8.62 5.57 9.82
C ILE A 173 -10.11 5.52 9.47
N VAL A 174 -10.43 5.02 8.30
CA VAL A 174 -11.79 4.87 7.78
C VAL A 174 -12.12 3.42 7.49
N SER A 175 -13.38 3.06 7.63
CA SER A 175 -13.89 1.77 7.16
C SER A 175 -13.91 1.74 5.64
N SER A 176 -13.49 0.62 5.05
CA SER A 176 -13.45 0.47 3.59
C SER A 176 -14.47 -0.57 3.10
N PRO A 177 -14.97 -0.39 1.87
CA PRO A 177 -15.81 -1.39 1.19
C PRO A 177 -15.21 -2.79 1.11
N VAL A 178 -13.89 -2.90 1.19
CA VAL A 178 -13.16 -4.17 1.12
C VAL A 178 -13.02 -4.87 2.48
N GLY A 179 -13.56 -4.29 3.55
CA GLY A 179 -13.57 -4.91 4.88
C GLY A 179 -12.32 -4.68 5.72
N TYR A 180 -11.29 -4.04 5.17
CA TYR A 180 -10.08 -3.62 5.89
C TYR A 180 -10.15 -2.12 6.21
N PRO A 181 -9.51 -1.65 7.31
CA PRO A 181 -9.41 -0.22 7.56
C PRO A 181 -8.51 0.44 6.51
N GLY A 182 -8.76 1.72 6.22
CA GLY A 182 -7.93 2.52 5.32
C GLY A 182 -7.47 3.81 6.00
N ARG A 183 -6.28 4.31 5.66
CA ARG A 183 -5.78 5.58 6.18
C ARG A 183 -5.94 6.67 5.12
N ALA A 184 -6.62 7.75 5.48
CA ALA A 184 -6.94 8.84 4.57
C ALA A 184 -6.95 10.20 5.27
N VAL A 185 -6.93 11.27 4.48
CA VAL A 185 -7.20 12.64 4.98
C VAL A 185 -8.70 12.82 5.18
N LYS A 186 -9.11 13.37 6.31
CA LYS A 186 -10.51 13.63 6.70
C LYS A 186 -11.13 14.76 5.88
N THR A 187 -11.50 14.45 4.64
CA THR A 187 -12.18 15.38 3.72
C THR A 187 -13.70 15.35 3.89
N ASN A 188 -14.41 16.07 3.03
CA ASN A 188 -15.87 16.17 3.10
C ASN A 188 -16.56 14.80 2.93
N LEU A 189 -16.06 13.95 2.03
CA LEU A 189 -16.59 12.59 1.88
C LEU A 189 -16.70 11.90 3.24
N ILE A 190 -15.57 11.83 3.98
CA ILE A 190 -15.50 11.10 5.26
C ILE A 190 -16.44 11.71 6.31
N LYS A 191 -16.61 13.04 6.31
CA LYS A 191 -17.50 13.76 7.24
C LYS A 191 -19.00 13.52 6.97
N THR A 192 -19.35 13.13 5.74
CA THR A 192 -20.73 13.01 5.26
C THR A 192 -21.13 11.60 4.87
N LEU A 193 -20.35 10.59 5.29
CA LEU A 193 -20.68 9.19 5.00
C LEU A 193 -22.05 8.80 5.58
N GLU A 194 -22.84 8.11 4.78
CA GLU A 194 -24.13 7.52 5.17
C GLU A 194 -23.99 5.98 5.06
N PRO A 195 -23.57 5.28 6.13
CA PRO A 195 -23.53 3.81 6.15
C PRO A 195 -24.89 3.19 5.91
N ASP A 196 -24.90 1.94 5.43
CA ASP A 196 -26.11 1.14 5.12
C ASP A 196 -27.04 1.78 4.06
N THR A 197 -26.48 2.59 3.18
CA THR A 197 -27.21 3.28 2.12
C THR A 197 -27.46 2.37 0.90
N LYS A 198 -28.70 2.39 0.36
CA LYS A 198 -29.05 1.74 -0.91
C LYS A 198 -28.73 2.61 -2.14
N LYS A 199 -28.28 3.85 -1.95
CA LYS A 199 -27.96 4.79 -3.04
C LYS A 199 -26.74 4.35 -3.84
N ILE A 200 -25.81 3.62 -3.22
CA ILE A 200 -24.57 3.18 -3.87
C ILE A 200 -24.85 1.96 -4.76
N LYS A 201 -24.55 2.10 -6.04
CA LYS A 201 -24.63 1.01 -7.02
C LYS A 201 -23.24 0.62 -7.47
N CYS A 202 -22.96 -0.68 -7.51
CA CYS A 202 -21.74 -1.19 -8.10
C CYS A 202 -21.81 -1.10 -9.62
N ILE A 203 -20.81 -0.48 -10.24
CA ILE A 203 -20.73 -0.31 -11.70
C ILE A 203 -19.62 -1.15 -12.34
N SER A 204 -18.64 -1.59 -11.60
CA SER A 204 -17.46 -2.25 -12.15
C SER A 204 -17.14 -3.62 -11.58
N ASN A 205 -17.73 -4.00 -10.44
CA ASN A 205 -17.41 -5.26 -9.74
C ASN A 205 -15.87 -5.47 -9.61
N CYS A 206 -15.14 -4.42 -9.22
CA CYS A 206 -13.69 -4.34 -9.35
C CYS A 206 -12.91 -5.16 -8.33
N ILE A 207 -13.45 -5.33 -7.11
CA ILE A 207 -12.74 -5.92 -5.97
C ILE A 207 -13.61 -6.99 -5.32
N PHE A 208 -13.06 -8.20 -5.16
CA PHE A 208 -13.76 -9.35 -4.61
C PHE A 208 -14.39 -9.10 -3.22
N PRO A 209 -13.67 -8.54 -2.22
CA PRO A 209 -14.24 -8.37 -0.88
C PRO A 209 -15.43 -7.39 -0.81
N CYS A 210 -15.58 -6.51 -1.79
CA CYS A 210 -16.73 -5.59 -1.88
C CYS A 210 -18.05 -6.29 -2.29
N ASN A 211 -17.97 -7.52 -2.81
CA ASN A 211 -19.11 -8.35 -3.18
C ASN A 211 -20.19 -7.58 -3.98
N LYS A 212 -19.85 -7.18 -5.21
CA LYS A 212 -20.75 -6.46 -6.14
C LYS A 212 -21.42 -5.22 -5.53
N GLY A 213 -20.70 -4.50 -4.67
CA GLY A 213 -21.14 -3.24 -4.08
C GLY A 213 -21.83 -3.36 -2.71
N GLU A 214 -21.97 -4.55 -2.14
CA GLU A 214 -22.49 -4.70 -0.77
C GLU A 214 -21.59 -3.99 0.25
N GLY A 215 -20.25 -4.15 0.13
CA GLY A 215 -19.30 -3.43 0.94
C GLY A 215 -19.43 -1.91 0.80
N ALA A 216 -19.60 -1.41 -0.43
CA ALA A 216 -19.80 0.01 -0.69
C ALA A 216 -21.07 0.55 -0.02
N ARG A 217 -22.19 -0.18 -0.11
CA ARG A 217 -23.44 0.20 0.54
C ARG A 217 -23.29 0.25 2.07
N ARG A 218 -22.60 -0.75 2.64
CA ARG A 218 -22.39 -0.85 4.09
C ARG A 218 -21.60 0.33 4.66
N VAL A 219 -20.58 0.83 3.94
CA VAL A 219 -19.73 1.94 4.42
C VAL A 219 -20.12 3.30 3.86
N GLY A 220 -21.00 3.37 2.85
CA GLY A 220 -21.53 4.62 2.33
C GLY A 220 -20.75 5.24 1.16
N TYR A 221 -19.76 4.54 0.56
CA TYR A 221 -19.05 5.00 -0.63
C TYR A 221 -18.53 3.85 -1.49
N CYS A 222 -18.30 4.11 -2.77
CA CYS A 222 -17.63 3.18 -3.68
C CYS A 222 -16.13 3.49 -3.72
N ILE A 223 -15.29 2.49 -3.43
CA ILE A 223 -13.83 2.70 -3.36
C ILE A 223 -13.25 3.14 -4.71
N ALA A 224 -13.68 2.53 -5.82
CA ALA A 224 -13.18 2.86 -7.15
C ALA A 224 -13.56 4.29 -7.56
N ASP A 225 -14.83 4.68 -7.38
CA ASP A 225 -15.28 6.03 -7.72
C ASP A 225 -14.60 7.08 -6.86
N SER A 226 -14.52 6.84 -5.54
CA SER A 226 -13.93 7.83 -4.62
C SER A 226 -12.42 7.99 -4.79
N LEU A 227 -11.69 6.94 -5.14
CA LEU A 227 -10.26 7.06 -5.51
C LEU A 227 -10.08 7.79 -6.84
N GLY A 228 -10.93 7.49 -7.84
CA GLY A 228 -10.98 8.22 -9.11
C GLY A 228 -11.30 9.71 -8.92
N ASP A 229 -12.25 10.02 -8.05
CA ASP A 229 -12.61 11.39 -7.70
C ASP A 229 -11.47 12.13 -6.99
N ALA A 230 -10.72 11.46 -6.12
CA ALA A 230 -9.52 12.05 -5.51
C ALA A 230 -8.44 12.36 -6.56
N TYR A 231 -8.18 11.44 -7.49
CA TYR A 231 -7.24 11.66 -8.60
C TYR A 231 -7.66 12.87 -9.45
N LEU A 232 -8.95 13.00 -9.75
CA LEU A 232 -9.52 14.13 -10.52
C LEU A 232 -9.67 15.41 -9.71
N GLY A 233 -9.33 15.41 -8.42
CA GLY A 233 -9.43 16.58 -7.54
C GLY A 233 -10.85 16.95 -7.10
N ARG A 234 -11.80 16.02 -7.13
CA ARG A 234 -13.18 16.23 -6.68
C ARG A 234 -13.27 16.15 -5.16
N LEU A 235 -13.07 17.29 -4.50
CA LEU A 235 -12.91 17.39 -3.05
C LEU A 235 -14.13 16.88 -2.25
N GLN A 236 -15.33 16.92 -2.80
CA GLN A 236 -16.57 16.54 -2.11
C GLN A 236 -16.77 15.03 -2.03
N SER A 237 -16.30 14.27 -3.01
CA SER A 237 -16.53 12.84 -3.16
C SER A 237 -15.24 12.01 -3.20
N GLY A 238 -14.08 12.67 -3.27
CA GLY A 238 -12.79 12.02 -3.32
C GLY A 238 -12.34 11.43 -1.98
N LEU A 239 -11.82 10.22 -2.01
CA LEU A 239 -11.11 9.58 -0.90
C LEU A 239 -9.61 9.79 -1.07
N PHE A 240 -9.04 10.67 -0.28
CA PHE A 240 -7.64 11.08 -0.36
C PHE A 240 -6.78 10.22 0.58
N PHE A 241 -6.26 9.11 0.07
CA PHE A 241 -5.37 8.25 0.84
C PHE A 241 -4.04 8.94 1.17
N SER A 242 -3.57 8.72 2.40
CA SER A 242 -2.32 9.27 2.91
C SER A 242 -1.72 8.37 3.98
N GLY A 243 -0.40 8.25 4.02
CA GLY A 243 0.29 7.69 5.18
C GLY A 243 0.16 8.58 6.41
N ALA A 244 0.49 8.02 7.58
CA ALA A 244 0.38 8.71 8.87
C ALA A 244 1.14 10.04 8.92
N ASN A 245 2.24 10.14 8.19
CA ASN A 245 3.10 11.33 8.14
C ASN A 245 2.74 12.34 7.03
N GLY A 246 1.62 12.15 6.29
CA GLY A 246 1.24 13.02 5.17
C GLY A 246 1.09 14.49 5.54
N TYR A 247 0.67 14.79 6.76
CA TYR A 247 0.56 16.16 7.31
C TYR A 247 1.90 16.91 7.43
N LYS A 248 3.02 16.18 7.35
CA LYS A 248 4.37 16.77 7.35
C LYS A 248 4.75 17.40 6.02
N LEU A 249 3.94 17.19 4.95
CA LEU A 249 4.16 17.85 3.66
C LEU A 249 3.98 19.36 3.81
N LYS A 250 4.99 20.15 3.44
CA LYS A 250 4.96 21.62 3.59
C LYS A 250 5.10 22.35 2.27
N GLU A 251 5.64 21.69 1.26
CA GLU A 251 5.87 22.25 -0.06
C GLU A 251 5.88 21.16 -1.13
N ILE A 252 5.71 21.56 -2.39
CA ILE A 252 5.83 20.68 -3.54
C ILE A 252 7.26 20.87 -4.09
N VAL A 253 8.00 19.80 -4.18
CA VAL A 253 9.42 19.79 -4.60
C VAL A 253 9.60 18.96 -5.87
N HIS A 254 10.76 19.02 -6.51
CA HIS A 254 11.11 18.06 -7.56
C HIS A 254 11.53 16.72 -6.97
N VAL A 255 11.23 15.63 -7.67
CA VAL A 255 11.65 14.27 -7.27
C VAL A 255 13.16 14.21 -7.04
N LYS A 256 13.94 14.90 -7.90
CA LYS A 256 15.38 14.94 -7.75
C LYS A 256 15.79 15.52 -6.39
N ASP A 257 15.22 16.68 -6.02
CA ASP A 257 15.55 17.37 -4.77
C ASP A 257 15.13 16.52 -3.56
N LEU A 258 13.96 15.88 -3.65
CA LEU A 258 13.51 14.94 -2.63
C LEU A 258 14.44 13.73 -2.48
N ILE A 259 14.91 13.14 -3.57
CA ILE A 259 15.86 12.03 -3.52
C ILE A 259 17.19 12.49 -2.92
N ASP A 260 17.69 13.66 -3.33
CA ASP A 260 18.93 14.23 -2.79
C ASP A 260 18.80 14.46 -1.26
N GLU A 261 17.64 14.99 -0.78
CA GLU A 261 17.33 15.12 0.66
C GLU A 261 17.38 13.77 1.38
N LEU A 262 16.67 12.77 0.83
CA LEU A 262 16.55 11.45 1.47
C LEU A 262 17.86 10.65 1.48
N MET A 263 18.77 10.91 0.51
CA MET A 263 20.04 10.20 0.37
C MET A 263 21.23 10.94 0.96
N THR A 264 21.05 12.20 1.39
CA THR A 264 22.13 12.97 2.03
C THR A 264 22.32 12.49 3.46
N ASP A 265 23.56 12.18 3.85
CA ASP A 265 23.91 11.80 5.21
C ASP A 265 23.57 12.93 6.19
N VAL A 266 22.79 12.62 7.21
CA VAL A 266 22.56 13.52 8.33
C VAL A 266 23.84 13.56 9.15
N LYS A 267 24.46 14.74 9.20
CA LYS A 267 25.69 14.96 9.97
C LYS A 267 25.40 15.05 11.45
#